data_ca1b7d366cd53f31f59d1fe2d02b66e3
#
_entry.id   ca1b7d366cd53f31f59d1fe2d02b66e3
#
_cell.length_a   1.000
_cell.length_b   1.000
_cell.length_c   1.000
_cell.angle_alpha   90.00
_cell.angle_beta   90.00
_cell.angle_gamma   90.00
#
_symmetry.space_group_name_H-M   'P 1'
#
loop_
_entity.id
_entity.type
_entity.pdbx_description
1 polymer ?
#
loop_
_entity_poly.entity_id
_entity_poly.type
_entity_poly.pdbx_seq_one_letter_code
_entity_poly.pdbx_strand_id
1 'polypeptide(L)'
;MNHPAQVSPACPDAYVAALGPNVCVFNDTMSQAAIQAGLNNIADQQVPIGSQFTAQRYTLFFQPGTYGSAADPLVFQVGYYTQVAGLGLMPQDTTIDGAIDVFNNACTAGTQNCNSDDNFWRSLSNLTLNVDLPSSPPAYSPAIDDAYGTGCANSAEIWSVSQAAPIRRAIINGSVVFQDYCAADDYASGGFIADSEMTGDLDFYGNQQYMVRNSDIGGANGCPQGLWNMVYSGVQGAPAPVFTGQCEQDTVLATSPVTEEEPFLYTDAQGDYNVFVPAVQSDSSGPSWASGTEAGTSVPLSKFFVASPSTPAWLISLADALGSNVILTPGVYDLAQPIVISRPGTVVVGLGFATLVPQHGNAAMIVLPNTGVKLSGLIVDAGPVNSPVLMSVGIPGSSTGSASNPDLVQDVFFRVGGAATNPVSAGVSLLDNASNSIIDDVWAWRADHGNDVGWTANTGATGLVVTGSDVTAYGLAVEHYQKTEVIWSGQGGTDIFFQNELPYDPPTQQDWMASATQDGYPAFQVTNNVKNFEGYGMGSYVSFIQTSATLFDSEAFEAPETPGVEFNDIFGVWIAGSGGDDSIINGTGGPVTSTNPGTVEPVDVTSYP
;
A
#
# COMPACT_ATOMS: atom_id res chain seq x y z
N MET A 1 -22.61 2.63 -12.31
CA MET A 1 -22.83 3.73 -11.33
C MET A 1 -22.54 5.05 -12.03
N ASN A 2 -23.33 6.09 -11.82
CA ASN A 2 -22.93 7.42 -12.31
C ASN A 2 -21.99 8.00 -11.27
N HIS A 3 -20.68 7.79 -11.44
CA HIS A 3 -19.71 8.57 -10.70
C HIS A 3 -19.94 10.05 -11.02
N PRO A 4 -19.93 10.96 -10.04
CA PRO A 4 -20.06 12.37 -10.31
C PRO A 4 -18.98 12.78 -11.32
N ALA A 5 -19.35 13.61 -12.29
CA ALA A 5 -18.42 14.06 -13.30
C ALA A 5 -17.20 14.69 -12.61
N GLN A 6 -16.03 14.27 -13.02
CA GLN A 6 -14.77 14.81 -12.53
C GLN A 6 -14.78 16.34 -12.69
N VAL A 7 -14.55 17.05 -11.62
CA VAL A 7 -14.54 18.52 -11.63
C VAL A 7 -13.32 19.00 -12.41
N SER A 8 -13.46 20.10 -13.11
CA SER A 8 -12.46 20.75 -13.97
C SER A 8 -11.07 20.84 -13.32
N PRO A 9 -9.99 20.74 -14.10
CA PRO A 9 -8.64 20.55 -13.59
C PRO A 9 -8.22 21.64 -12.61
N ALA A 10 -7.72 21.19 -11.47
CA ALA A 10 -7.06 22.04 -10.48
C ALA A 10 -5.64 22.45 -10.91
N CYS A 11 -5.11 21.84 -11.96
CA CYS A 11 -3.76 22.09 -12.46
C CYS A 11 -3.68 23.40 -13.24
N PRO A 12 -2.93 24.39 -12.80
CA PRO A 12 -2.72 25.61 -13.57
C PRO A 12 -1.81 25.30 -14.76
N ASP A 13 -2.33 25.37 -15.97
CA ASP A 13 -1.63 25.34 -17.28
C ASP A 13 -0.46 24.33 -17.44
N ALA A 14 -0.32 23.34 -16.55
CA ALA A 14 0.85 22.48 -16.41
C ALA A 14 0.51 20.99 -16.57
N TYR A 15 -0.35 20.62 -17.50
CA TYR A 15 -0.60 19.21 -17.77
C TYR A 15 -0.03 18.78 -19.13
N VAL A 16 0.36 17.51 -19.21
CA VAL A 16 0.70 16.89 -20.49
C VAL A 16 -0.60 16.39 -21.11
N ALA A 17 -1.00 16.94 -22.26
CA ALA A 17 -2.26 16.62 -22.92
C ALA A 17 -2.47 15.11 -23.15
N ALA A 18 -1.40 14.35 -23.31
CA ALA A 18 -1.45 12.89 -23.46
C ALA A 18 -1.82 12.15 -22.15
N LEU A 19 -1.49 12.70 -20.98
CA LEU A 19 -1.71 12.06 -19.67
C LEU A 19 -3.02 12.49 -19.00
N GLY A 20 -3.75 13.42 -19.61
CA GLY A 20 -5.07 13.85 -19.14
C GLY A 20 -5.05 15.01 -18.14
N PRO A 21 -6.24 15.55 -17.81
CA PRO A 21 -6.36 16.82 -17.11
C PRO A 21 -6.02 16.76 -15.61
N ASN A 22 -5.93 15.58 -15.03
CA ASN A 22 -5.64 15.37 -13.60
C ASN A 22 -4.18 14.97 -13.34
N VAL A 23 -3.34 15.05 -14.35
CA VAL A 23 -1.90 14.95 -14.23
C VAL A 23 -1.31 16.35 -14.29
N CYS A 24 -0.89 16.88 -13.15
CA CYS A 24 -0.25 18.18 -13.05
C CYS A 24 1.26 18.02 -13.21
N VAL A 25 1.87 18.80 -14.08
CA VAL A 25 3.33 18.80 -14.26
C VAL A 25 3.86 20.19 -13.91
N PHE A 26 4.62 20.27 -12.82
CA PHE A 26 5.29 21.48 -12.39
C PHE A 26 6.72 21.51 -12.92
N ASN A 27 7.24 22.71 -13.19
CA ASN A 27 8.63 22.92 -13.57
C ASN A 27 9.22 24.14 -12.83
N ASP A 28 10.52 24.20 -12.72
CA ASP A 28 11.27 25.19 -11.95
C ASP A 28 11.22 26.61 -12.56
N THR A 29 10.67 26.78 -13.75
CA THR A 29 10.45 28.10 -14.36
C THR A 29 9.13 28.73 -13.93
N MET A 30 8.23 27.96 -13.33
CA MET A 30 6.98 28.48 -12.75
C MET A 30 7.28 29.27 -11.46
N SER A 31 6.47 30.29 -11.18
CA SER A 31 6.61 30.97 -9.90
C SER A 31 6.17 30.05 -8.76
N GLN A 32 6.89 30.09 -7.64
CA GLN A 32 6.52 29.29 -6.46
C GLN A 32 5.07 29.56 -6.02
N ALA A 33 4.62 30.81 -6.08
CA ALA A 33 3.23 31.13 -5.74
C ALA A 33 2.20 30.45 -6.65
N ALA A 34 2.51 30.23 -7.94
CA ALA A 34 1.62 29.50 -8.85
C ALA A 34 1.63 27.99 -8.56
N ILE A 35 2.81 27.42 -8.26
CA ILE A 35 2.95 26.01 -7.85
C ILE A 35 2.18 25.80 -6.55
N GLN A 36 2.45 26.59 -5.52
CA GLN A 36 1.78 26.50 -4.22
C GLN A 36 0.25 26.60 -4.34
N ALA A 37 -0.26 27.53 -5.16
CA ALA A 37 -1.69 27.68 -5.37
C ALA A 37 -2.33 26.44 -6.04
N GLY A 38 -1.62 25.83 -6.99
CA GLY A 38 -2.07 24.58 -7.62
C GLY A 38 -2.11 23.40 -6.64
N LEU A 39 -1.05 23.25 -5.85
CA LEU A 39 -0.94 22.21 -4.83
C LEU A 39 -2.01 22.35 -3.75
N ASN A 40 -2.17 23.57 -3.19
CA ASN A 40 -3.20 23.84 -2.18
C ASN A 40 -4.61 23.56 -2.70
N ASN A 41 -4.92 23.93 -3.95
CA ASN A 41 -6.23 23.67 -4.54
C ASN A 41 -6.54 22.16 -4.64
N ILE A 42 -5.54 21.31 -4.83
CA ILE A 42 -5.71 19.86 -4.83
C ILE A 42 -5.81 19.34 -3.39
N ALA A 43 -4.95 19.83 -2.50
CA ALA A 43 -5.01 19.49 -1.08
C ALA A 43 -6.38 19.81 -0.47
N ASP A 44 -6.93 21.00 -0.72
CA ASP A 44 -8.27 21.41 -0.25
C ASP A 44 -9.39 20.45 -0.67
N GLN A 45 -9.20 19.72 -1.81
CA GLN A 45 -10.17 18.75 -2.30
C GLN A 45 -9.93 17.34 -1.78
N GLN A 46 -8.67 16.95 -1.53
CA GLN A 46 -8.28 15.56 -1.31
C GLN A 46 -7.91 15.25 0.14
N VAL A 47 -7.50 16.24 0.94
CA VAL A 47 -7.11 16.02 2.35
C VAL A 47 -8.30 15.79 3.28
N PRO A 48 -9.45 16.51 3.17
CA PRO A 48 -10.55 16.32 4.09
C PRO A 48 -11.05 14.87 4.13
N ILE A 49 -11.34 14.35 5.33
CA ILE A 49 -11.84 12.97 5.54
C ILE A 49 -13.04 12.61 4.66
N GLY A 50 -13.88 13.58 4.33
CA GLY A 50 -15.01 13.39 3.40
C GLY A 50 -14.58 13.07 1.98
N SER A 51 -13.30 13.18 1.63
CA SER A 51 -12.76 12.85 0.31
C SER A 51 -12.32 11.39 0.16
N GLN A 52 -12.31 10.62 1.26
CA GLN A 52 -11.86 9.23 1.30
C GLN A 52 -12.52 8.33 0.25
N PHE A 53 -13.76 8.59 -0.14
CA PHE A 53 -14.49 7.77 -1.12
C PHE A 53 -14.96 8.55 -2.35
N THR A 54 -14.29 9.66 -2.68
CA THR A 54 -14.61 10.45 -3.88
C THR A 54 -14.03 9.84 -5.15
N ALA A 55 -14.48 10.35 -6.30
CA ALA A 55 -14.01 9.90 -7.61
C ALA A 55 -12.76 10.65 -8.11
N GLN A 56 -12.37 11.75 -7.45
CA GLN A 56 -11.23 12.55 -7.86
C GLN A 56 -9.92 11.79 -7.63
N ARG A 57 -9.02 11.88 -8.60
CA ARG A 57 -7.70 11.28 -8.57
C ARG A 57 -6.72 12.25 -9.23
N TYR A 58 -5.55 12.42 -8.63
CA TYR A 58 -4.54 13.34 -9.13
C TYR A 58 -3.14 12.72 -9.13
N THR A 59 -2.33 13.12 -10.11
CA THR A 59 -0.89 12.88 -10.11
C THR A 59 -0.18 14.23 -10.21
N LEU A 60 0.74 14.47 -9.31
CA LEU A 60 1.55 15.69 -9.20
C LEU A 60 2.98 15.34 -9.58
N PHE A 61 3.37 15.70 -10.79
CA PHE A 61 4.73 15.50 -11.27
C PHE A 61 5.55 16.77 -11.20
N PHE A 62 6.79 16.62 -10.75
CA PHE A 62 7.79 17.68 -10.75
C PHE A 62 8.90 17.35 -11.73
N GLN A 63 9.11 18.19 -12.73
CA GLN A 63 10.23 18.03 -13.67
C GLN A 63 11.58 18.19 -12.96
N PRO A 64 12.69 17.68 -13.53
CA PRO A 64 14.02 17.93 -12.99
C PRO A 64 14.26 19.42 -12.71
N GLY A 65 14.71 19.75 -11.50
CA GLY A 65 14.91 21.10 -11.03
C GLY A 65 14.81 21.23 -9.51
N THR A 66 14.89 22.45 -9.01
CA THR A 66 14.79 22.75 -7.58
C THR A 66 13.57 23.64 -7.31
N TYR A 67 12.77 23.26 -6.35
CA TYR A 67 11.52 23.92 -5.95
C TYR A 67 11.60 24.35 -4.50
N GLY A 68 11.14 25.57 -4.20
CA GLY A 68 11.32 26.15 -2.89
C GLY A 68 12.74 26.68 -2.66
N SER A 69 13.01 27.04 -1.43
CA SER A 69 14.34 27.43 -0.92
C SER A 69 14.32 27.45 0.59
N ALA A 70 15.48 27.48 1.25
CA ALA A 70 15.57 27.65 2.71
C ALA A 70 14.92 28.95 3.22
N ALA A 71 14.77 29.98 2.40
CA ALA A 71 14.15 31.27 2.78
C ALA A 71 12.64 31.30 2.49
N ASP A 72 12.18 30.49 1.54
CA ASP A 72 10.78 30.38 1.10
C ASP A 72 10.53 28.92 0.70
N PRO A 73 10.37 28.01 1.68
CA PRO A 73 10.22 26.60 1.42
C PRO A 73 8.87 26.28 0.76
N LEU A 74 8.87 25.25 -0.10
CA LEU A 74 7.65 24.72 -0.70
C LEU A 74 7.07 23.63 0.20
N VAL A 75 5.97 23.94 0.89
CA VAL A 75 5.30 22.99 1.78
C VAL A 75 3.85 22.80 1.36
N PHE A 76 3.40 21.57 1.28
CA PHE A 76 2.02 21.25 0.93
C PHE A 76 1.58 19.90 1.50
N GLN A 77 0.27 19.73 1.60
CA GLN A 77 -0.32 18.47 2.07
C GLN A 77 -0.75 17.58 0.90
N VAL A 78 -0.70 16.27 1.15
CA VAL A 78 -1.16 15.24 0.22
C VAL A 78 -2.36 14.51 0.80
N GLY A 79 -3.44 14.46 0.03
CA GLY A 79 -4.68 13.81 0.41
C GLY A 79 -4.94 12.50 -0.36
N TYR A 80 -6.17 12.01 -0.23
CA TYR A 80 -6.62 10.77 -0.87
C TYR A 80 -6.41 10.79 -2.38
N TYR A 81 -6.00 9.66 -2.94
CA TYR A 81 -5.82 9.44 -4.37
C TYR A 81 -4.90 10.45 -5.04
N THR A 82 -3.90 10.90 -4.31
CA THR A 82 -2.90 11.84 -4.81
C THR A 82 -1.52 11.17 -4.82
N GLN A 83 -0.95 11.05 -6.00
CA GLN A 83 0.41 10.57 -6.23
C GLN A 83 1.33 11.77 -6.47
N VAL A 84 2.46 11.84 -5.77
CA VAL A 84 3.50 12.86 -5.98
C VAL A 84 4.78 12.17 -6.43
N ALA A 85 5.36 12.65 -7.55
CA ALA A 85 6.60 12.06 -8.05
C ALA A 85 7.49 13.07 -8.78
N GLY A 86 8.80 12.88 -8.67
CA GLY A 86 9.79 13.53 -9.53
C GLY A 86 9.86 12.87 -10.91
N LEU A 87 10.07 13.67 -11.94
CA LEU A 87 10.29 13.21 -13.33
C LEU A 87 11.78 13.15 -13.70
N GLY A 88 12.67 13.06 -12.72
CA GLY A 88 14.09 12.76 -12.95
C GLY A 88 14.34 11.28 -13.23
N LEU A 89 15.44 10.96 -13.87
CA LEU A 89 15.91 9.57 -13.95
C LEU A 89 16.47 9.11 -12.60
N MET A 90 16.96 10.04 -11.80
CA MET A 90 17.47 9.82 -10.46
C MET A 90 16.69 10.69 -9.45
N PRO A 91 16.53 10.23 -8.21
CA PRO A 91 15.83 11.03 -7.19
C PRO A 91 16.45 12.43 -6.98
N GLN A 92 17.76 12.56 -7.18
CA GLN A 92 18.49 13.81 -7.03
C GLN A 92 18.19 14.83 -8.14
N ASP A 93 17.60 14.40 -9.25
CA ASP A 93 17.30 15.31 -10.37
C ASP A 93 16.17 16.29 -10.05
N THR A 94 15.29 15.91 -9.10
CA THR A 94 14.16 16.72 -8.65
C THR A 94 14.29 16.99 -7.15
N THR A 95 14.50 18.23 -6.76
CA THR A 95 14.67 18.61 -5.36
C THR A 95 13.58 19.56 -4.92
N ILE A 96 12.99 19.31 -3.76
CA ILE A 96 12.07 20.21 -3.07
C ILE A 96 12.72 20.64 -1.74
N ASP A 97 13.02 21.92 -1.64
CA ASP A 97 13.38 22.56 -0.38
C ASP A 97 12.08 22.88 0.37
N GLY A 98 11.65 21.98 1.25
CA GLY A 98 10.36 22.06 1.93
C GLY A 98 9.91 20.70 2.46
N ALA A 99 8.59 20.46 2.52
CA ALA A 99 8.00 19.22 2.98
C ALA A 99 6.72 18.87 2.21
N ILE A 100 6.40 17.58 2.18
CA ILE A 100 5.18 17.03 1.57
C ILE A 100 4.43 16.27 2.65
N ASP A 101 3.53 16.94 3.34
CA ASP A 101 3.00 16.47 4.60
C ASP A 101 1.67 15.70 4.48
N VAL A 102 1.52 14.72 5.35
CA VAL A 102 0.25 14.09 5.69
C VAL A 102 0.06 14.17 7.19
N PHE A 103 -0.94 14.93 7.63
CA PHE A 103 -1.28 15.06 9.04
C PHE A 103 -2.43 14.12 9.43
N ASN A 104 -2.61 13.89 10.73
CA ASN A 104 -3.78 13.20 11.26
C ASN A 104 -5.04 13.96 10.88
N ASN A 105 -6.01 13.33 10.25
CA ASN A 105 -7.24 13.99 9.81
C ASN A 105 -8.55 13.27 10.17
N ALA A 106 -8.48 12.05 10.69
CA ALA A 106 -9.65 11.31 11.18
C ALA A 106 -10.01 11.77 12.60
N CYS A 107 -10.73 12.89 12.70
CA CYS A 107 -11.00 13.55 13.97
C CYS A 107 -12.31 13.11 14.61
N THR A 108 -12.28 12.76 15.91
CA THR A 108 -13.47 12.53 16.69
C THR A 108 -14.26 13.83 16.84
N ALA A 109 -15.51 13.84 16.40
CA ALA A 109 -16.36 15.02 16.40
C ALA A 109 -16.42 15.71 17.78
N GLY A 110 -16.05 16.99 17.83
CA GLY A 110 -16.06 17.82 19.03
C GLY A 110 -14.86 17.66 19.97
N THR A 111 -13.85 16.92 19.54
CA THR A 111 -12.56 16.79 20.24
C THR A 111 -11.43 17.25 19.32
N GLN A 112 -10.21 17.36 19.86
CA GLN A 112 -8.99 17.52 19.07
C GLN A 112 -8.24 16.18 18.93
N ASN A 113 -8.94 15.10 19.07
CA ASN A 113 -8.40 13.75 18.97
C ASN A 113 -8.59 13.26 17.53
N CYS A 114 -7.53 13.26 16.76
CA CYS A 114 -7.52 12.84 15.36
C CYS A 114 -6.43 11.79 15.17
N ASN A 115 -6.73 10.75 14.42
CA ASN A 115 -5.80 9.68 14.11
C ASN A 115 -5.48 9.63 12.60
N SER A 116 -4.61 8.74 12.21
CA SER A 116 -4.21 8.49 10.83
C SER A 116 -4.72 7.17 10.27
N ASP A 117 -5.58 6.47 11.02
CA ASP A 117 -6.06 5.13 10.63
C ASP A 117 -6.81 5.14 9.29
N ASP A 118 -7.32 6.29 8.87
CA ASP A 118 -8.01 6.48 7.60
C ASP A 118 -7.16 7.18 6.53
N ASN A 119 -5.87 7.42 6.74
CA ASN A 119 -5.00 8.12 5.80
C ASN A 119 -4.42 7.18 4.72
N PHE A 120 -5.26 6.74 3.79
CA PHE A 120 -4.95 5.78 2.73
C PHE A 120 -4.72 6.42 1.34
N TRP A 121 -4.27 5.62 0.38
CA TRP A 121 -4.23 5.88 -1.08
C TRP A 121 -3.55 7.20 -1.45
N ARG A 122 -2.31 7.36 -1.03
CA ARG A 122 -1.41 8.44 -1.44
C ARG A 122 0.00 7.91 -1.60
N SER A 123 0.84 8.58 -2.37
CA SER A 123 2.22 8.12 -2.55
C SER A 123 3.17 9.27 -2.80
N LEU A 124 4.43 9.03 -2.44
CA LEU A 124 5.55 9.91 -2.66
C LEU A 124 6.69 9.13 -3.30
N SER A 125 7.20 9.58 -4.46
CA SER A 125 8.27 8.83 -5.14
C SER A 125 9.23 9.68 -5.96
N ASN A 126 10.43 9.14 -6.14
CA ASN A 126 11.45 9.57 -7.11
C ASN A 126 11.83 11.06 -7.03
N LEU A 127 12.07 11.58 -5.83
CA LEU A 127 12.52 12.96 -5.60
C LEU A 127 13.34 13.11 -4.32
N THR A 128 13.96 14.26 -4.16
CA THR A 128 14.69 14.66 -2.94
C THR A 128 13.91 15.72 -2.18
N LEU A 129 13.71 15.50 -0.87
CA LEU A 129 13.19 16.48 0.07
C LEU A 129 14.30 16.99 0.98
N ASN A 130 14.44 18.30 1.09
CA ASN A 130 15.29 18.95 2.08
C ASN A 130 14.39 19.54 3.17
N VAL A 131 14.11 18.76 4.21
CA VAL A 131 13.24 19.17 5.34
C VAL A 131 14.03 19.77 6.50
N ASP A 132 15.30 19.42 6.66
CA ASP A 132 16.19 20.02 7.67
C ASP A 132 16.66 21.41 7.23
N LEU A 133 15.74 22.36 7.22
CA LEU A 133 16.00 23.74 6.81
C LEU A 133 16.36 24.61 8.01
N PRO A 134 17.39 25.45 7.91
CA PRO A 134 17.89 26.26 9.02
C PRO A 134 16.98 27.42 9.41
N SER A 135 15.87 27.64 8.74
CA SER A 135 14.94 28.75 9.03
C SER A 135 13.66 28.27 9.69
N SER A 136 13.02 29.17 10.40
CA SER A 136 11.73 28.98 11.07
C SER A 136 10.70 28.27 10.19
N PRO A 137 9.71 27.63 10.84
CA PRO A 137 8.67 26.86 10.19
C PRO A 137 8.10 27.58 8.98
N PRO A 138 7.91 26.87 7.86
CA PRO A 138 7.09 27.36 6.78
C PRO A 138 5.68 27.64 7.31
N ALA A 139 5.04 28.65 6.78
CA ALA A 139 3.62 28.84 7.02
C ALA A 139 2.88 27.71 6.27
N TYR A 140 2.36 26.74 7.00
CA TYR A 140 1.46 25.74 6.44
C TYR A 140 0.26 26.39 5.79
N SER A 141 -0.36 25.70 4.85
CA SER A 141 -1.65 26.12 4.33
C SER A 141 -2.66 26.11 5.46
N PRO A 142 -3.20 27.25 5.87
CA PRO A 142 -3.99 27.35 7.10
C PRO A 142 -5.33 26.63 7.03
N ALA A 143 -5.79 26.22 5.87
CA ALA A 143 -7.13 25.67 5.71
C ALA A 143 -7.32 24.27 6.33
N ILE A 144 -6.25 23.56 6.64
CA ILE A 144 -6.32 22.15 7.06
C ILE A 144 -5.69 21.94 8.43
N ASP A 145 -4.85 22.86 8.90
CA ASP A 145 -3.93 22.65 9.99
C ASP A 145 -4.26 23.40 11.28
N ASP A 146 -5.22 24.29 11.29
CA ASP A 146 -5.48 25.17 12.45
C ASP A 146 -5.82 24.42 13.76
N ALA A 147 -6.09 23.14 13.71
CA ALA A 147 -6.34 22.39 14.94
C ALA A 147 -5.05 21.93 15.63
N TYR A 148 -3.92 21.79 14.90
CA TYR A 148 -2.76 21.02 15.36
C TYR A 148 -1.41 21.69 15.20
N GLY A 149 -1.29 22.70 14.36
CA GLY A 149 -0.05 23.15 13.75
C GLY A 149 0.89 24.02 14.57
N THR A 150 0.70 24.23 15.84
CA THR A 150 1.55 25.18 16.58
C THR A 150 2.74 24.56 17.30
N GLY A 151 2.93 23.28 17.22
CA GLY A 151 3.94 22.56 18.01
C GLY A 151 4.91 21.67 17.25
N CYS A 152 4.61 21.28 16.02
CA CYS A 152 5.48 20.42 15.23
C CYS A 152 6.71 21.15 14.73
N ALA A 153 7.85 20.58 14.99
CA ALA A 153 9.11 21.08 14.46
C ALA A 153 9.13 20.88 12.93
N ASN A 154 9.55 21.90 12.22
CA ASN A 154 9.53 21.97 10.77
C ASN A 154 10.84 21.47 10.14
N SER A 155 11.52 20.59 10.81
CA SER A 155 12.73 19.92 10.36
C SER A 155 12.50 18.43 10.12
N ALA A 156 11.24 18.05 9.89
CA ALA A 156 10.86 16.67 9.58
C ALA A 156 9.84 16.64 8.45
N GLU A 157 9.84 15.55 7.69
CA GLU A 157 8.73 15.16 6.85
C GLU A 157 7.67 14.50 7.72
N ILE A 158 6.43 14.92 7.63
CA ILE A 158 5.32 14.29 8.37
C ILE A 158 4.53 13.43 7.41
N TRP A 159 4.67 12.13 7.56
CA TRP A 159 3.98 11.14 6.74
C TRP A 159 3.10 10.25 7.61
N SER A 160 2.05 10.85 8.18
CA SER A 160 1.13 10.22 9.12
C SER A 160 0.06 9.44 8.35
N VAL A 161 0.34 8.20 8.03
CA VAL A 161 -0.44 7.37 7.11
C VAL A 161 -0.73 5.99 7.68
N SER A 162 -1.67 5.32 7.04
CA SER A 162 -1.95 3.89 7.18
C SER A 162 -1.69 3.19 5.84
N GLN A 163 -2.30 2.04 5.60
CA GLN A 163 -2.05 1.19 4.42
C GLN A 163 -2.20 1.96 3.10
N ALA A 164 -1.58 1.45 2.05
CA ALA A 164 -1.66 1.99 0.69
C ALA A 164 -1.14 3.43 0.56
N ALA A 165 -0.06 3.73 1.27
CA ALA A 165 0.55 5.05 1.24
C ALA A 165 2.10 4.99 1.19
N PRO A 166 2.68 4.37 0.14
CA PRO A 166 4.12 4.12 0.07
C PRO A 166 4.95 5.38 -0.17
N ILE A 167 6.17 5.35 0.40
CA ILE A 167 7.30 6.18 -0.03
C ILE A 167 8.27 5.28 -0.81
N ARG A 168 8.56 5.62 -2.05
CA ARG A 168 9.48 4.84 -2.89
C ARG A 168 10.53 5.72 -3.56
N ARG A 169 11.76 5.23 -3.62
CA ARG A 169 12.82 5.89 -4.40
C ARG A 169 12.96 7.38 -4.05
N ALA A 170 12.91 7.72 -2.78
CA ALA A 170 13.01 9.09 -2.29
C ALA A 170 14.31 9.30 -1.50
N ILE A 171 14.81 10.54 -1.53
CA ILE A 171 15.83 11.01 -0.60
C ILE A 171 15.18 12.03 0.31
N ILE A 172 15.20 11.78 1.62
CA ILE A 172 14.71 12.73 2.61
C ILE A 172 15.86 13.17 3.50
N ASN A 173 16.30 14.41 3.30
CA ASN A 173 17.35 15.03 4.11
C ASN A 173 16.73 15.63 5.38
N GLY A 174 16.67 14.81 6.42
CA GLY A 174 16.04 15.07 7.71
C GLY A 174 15.33 13.84 8.26
N SER A 175 14.57 14.01 9.33
CA SER A 175 13.77 12.95 9.94
C SER A 175 12.41 12.81 9.27
N VAL A 176 11.83 11.61 9.35
CA VAL A 176 10.46 11.33 8.92
C VAL A 176 9.65 10.93 10.15
N VAL A 177 8.51 11.58 10.33
CA VAL A 177 7.59 11.34 11.44
C VAL A 177 6.32 10.69 10.89
N PHE A 178 6.03 9.46 11.34
CA PHE A 178 4.91 8.67 10.84
C PHE A 178 3.64 8.82 11.68
N GLN A 179 3.66 9.71 12.63
CA GLN A 179 2.50 10.14 13.40
C GLN A 179 2.64 11.61 13.71
N ASP A 180 1.59 12.38 13.50
CA ASP A 180 1.55 13.78 13.95
C ASP A 180 1.29 13.85 15.46
N TYR A 181 2.33 13.60 16.25
CA TYR A 181 2.27 13.65 17.72
C TYR A 181 2.17 15.09 18.28
N CYS A 182 2.14 16.08 17.42
CA CYS A 182 1.99 17.47 17.82
C CYS A 182 0.58 17.78 18.29
N ALA A 183 -0.37 16.96 17.92
CA ALA A 183 -1.78 17.17 18.23
C ALA A 183 -2.27 16.46 19.49
N ALA A 184 -1.96 15.20 19.68
CA ALA A 184 -2.30 14.36 20.83
C ALA A 184 -1.81 12.92 20.59
N ASP A 185 -2.00 12.05 21.59
CA ASP A 185 -1.74 10.61 21.46
C ASP A 185 -2.66 9.99 20.39
N ASP A 186 -2.10 9.61 19.26
CA ASP A 186 -2.85 9.10 18.11
C ASP A 186 -2.28 7.81 17.54
N TYR A 187 -3.02 7.19 16.61
CA TYR A 187 -2.70 5.90 16.06
C TYR A 187 -2.63 5.97 14.53
N ALA A 188 -1.78 5.12 13.96
CA ALA A 188 -1.71 4.82 12.54
C ALA A 188 -1.48 3.32 12.36
N SER A 189 -2.10 2.72 11.35
CA SER A 189 -2.09 1.27 11.18
C SER A 189 -1.13 0.77 10.11
N GLY A 190 -0.05 1.51 9.85
CA GLY A 190 1.01 0.99 9.02
C GLY A 190 1.34 1.79 7.77
N GLY A 191 2.33 1.34 7.05
CA GLY A 191 2.79 1.95 5.81
C GLY A 191 3.97 1.19 5.23
N PHE A 192 4.52 1.72 4.16
CA PHE A 192 5.56 1.07 3.38
C PHE A 192 6.61 2.06 2.89
N ILE A 193 7.89 1.71 3.05
CA ILE A 193 9.01 2.45 2.47
C ILE A 193 9.88 1.47 1.68
N ALA A 194 10.27 1.85 0.47
CA ALA A 194 11.21 1.07 -0.33
C ALA A 194 12.18 1.95 -1.13
N ASP A 195 13.35 1.40 -1.41
CA ASP A 195 14.33 1.98 -2.34
C ASP A 195 14.67 3.45 -2.04
N SER A 196 14.74 3.82 -0.75
CA SER A 196 14.82 5.21 -0.31
C SER A 196 15.99 5.46 0.63
N GLU A 197 16.43 6.72 0.72
CA GLU A 197 17.46 7.19 1.66
C GLU A 197 16.86 8.26 2.58
N MET A 198 16.93 8.04 3.90
CA MET A 198 16.55 9.00 4.93
C MET A 198 17.76 9.30 5.80
N THR A 199 18.22 10.55 5.78
CA THR A 199 19.45 10.92 6.51
C THR A 199 19.23 11.11 8.00
N GLY A 200 17.99 11.35 8.44
CA GLY A 200 17.56 11.42 9.83
C GLY A 200 16.89 10.14 10.30
N ASP A 201 16.32 10.20 11.48
CA ASP A 201 15.61 9.09 12.10
C ASP A 201 14.21 8.90 11.50
N LEU A 202 13.73 7.66 11.48
CA LEU A 202 12.33 7.30 11.28
C LEU A 202 11.63 7.26 12.63
N ASP A 203 10.71 8.18 12.86
CA ASP A 203 9.94 8.27 14.10
C ASP A 203 8.57 7.63 13.93
N PHE A 204 8.43 6.39 14.39
CA PHE A 204 7.21 5.58 14.22
C PHE A 204 6.17 5.75 15.34
N TYR A 205 6.31 6.72 16.19
CA TYR A 205 5.41 6.95 17.33
C TYR A 205 3.94 6.67 16.99
N GLY A 206 3.30 5.74 17.72
CA GLY A 206 1.88 5.42 17.56
C GLY A 206 1.53 4.62 16.29
N ASN A 207 2.48 4.31 15.42
CA ASN A 207 2.27 3.33 14.35
C ASN A 207 2.20 1.92 14.93
N GLN A 208 1.22 1.15 14.51
CA GLN A 208 1.05 -0.24 14.95
C GLN A 208 2.05 -1.17 14.25
N GLN A 209 2.30 -0.92 12.99
CA GLN A 209 3.21 -1.71 12.15
C GLN A 209 3.75 -0.88 10.99
N TYR A 210 4.92 -1.27 10.48
CA TYR A 210 5.51 -0.63 9.31
C TYR A 210 6.51 -1.54 8.60
N MET A 211 6.58 -1.47 7.28
CA MET A 211 7.60 -2.15 6.51
C MET A 211 8.58 -1.17 5.87
N VAL A 212 9.88 -1.44 6.04
CA VAL A 212 10.96 -0.75 5.34
C VAL A 212 11.78 -1.78 4.54
N ARG A 213 11.91 -1.57 3.24
CA ARG A 213 12.62 -2.48 2.33
C ARG A 213 13.69 -1.74 1.53
N ASN A 214 14.86 -2.36 1.37
CA ASN A 214 15.93 -1.87 0.49
C ASN A 214 16.20 -0.36 0.60
N SER A 215 16.37 0.13 1.81
CA SER A 215 16.57 1.55 2.09
C SER A 215 17.83 1.78 2.92
N ASP A 216 18.28 3.03 3.00
CA ASP A 216 19.34 3.49 3.89
C ASP A 216 18.75 4.53 4.85
N ILE A 217 18.81 4.28 6.17
CA ILE A 217 18.17 5.11 7.17
C ILE A 217 19.17 5.55 8.24
N GLY A 218 19.01 6.77 8.78
CA GLY A 218 19.84 7.28 9.87
C GLY A 218 19.62 6.53 11.18
N GLY A 219 18.41 6.04 11.39
CA GLY A 219 17.99 5.28 12.56
C GLY A 219 16.48 5.10 12.58
N ALA A 220 15.98 4.38 13.57
CA ALA A 220 14.55 4.22 13.78
C ALA A 220 14.22 4.34 15.27
N ASN A 221 13.19 5.11 15.59
CA ASN A 221 12.70 5.35 16.95
C ASN A 221 11.22 4.96 17.02
N GLY A 222 10.85 4.19 18.01
CA GLY A 222 9.48 3.73 18.05
C GLY A 222 8.85 3.58 19.42
N CYS A 223 9.64 3.49 20.46
CA CYS A 223 9.14 3.38 21.82
C CYS A 223 8.91 4.76 22.47
N PRO A 224 7.85 4.99 23.24
CA PRO A 224 7.21 4.01 24.15
C PRO A 224 5.78 3.59 23.82
N GLN A 225 5.23 3.81 22.66
CA GLN A 225 3.81 3.56 22.43
C GLN A 225 3.52 2.61 21.26
N GLY A 226 3.29 1.31 21.57
CA GLY A 226 2.47 0.44 20.76
C GLY A 226 3.00 0.00 19.41
N LEU A 227 4.30 -0.09 19.21
CA LEU A 227 4.86 -0.74 18.03
C LEU A 227 4.73 -2.26 18.15
N TRP A 228 3.95 -2.87 17.26
CA TRP A 228 3.72 -4.31 17.33
C TRP A 228 4.42 -5.06 16.21
N ASN A 229 4.77 -4.42 15.11
CA ASN A 229 5.41 -5.09 13.99
C ASN A 229 6.20 -4.13 13.09
N MET A 230 7.47 -3.98 13.35
CA MET A 230 8.38 -3.24 12.47
C MET A 230 9.26 -4.24 11.72
N VAL A 231 9.18 -4.23 10.39
CA VAL A 231 9.91 -5.18 9.55
C VAL A 231 10.88 -4.45 8.64
N TYR A 232 12.13 -4.83 8.72
CA TYR A 232 13.23 -4.28 7.93
C TYR A 232 13.84 -5.37 7.05
N SER A 233 13.76 -5.23 5.74
CA SER A 233 14.34 -6.19 4.79
C SER A 233 15.35 -5.51 3.89
N GLY A 234 16.63 -5.91 3.96
CA GLY A 234 17.70 -5.29 3.19
C GLY A 234 17.92 -3.81 3.50
N VAL A 235 17.72 -3.38 4.75
CA VAL A 235 17.83 -1.98 5.17
C VAL A 235 19.18 -1.71 5.82
N GLN A 236 19.89 -0.70 5.33
CA GLN A 236 21.08 -0.15 5.97
C GLN A 236 20.64 0.82 7.08
N GLY A 237 21.29 0.75 8.25
CA GLY A 237 20.90 1.53 9.42
C GLY A 237 19.71 0.97 10.21
N ALA A 238 19.18 -0.21 9.86
CA ALA A 238 18.13 -0.87 10.62
C ALA A 238 18.53 -1.11 12.07
N PRO A 239 17.57 -1.10 13.04
CA PRO A 239 17.84 -1.43 14.42
C PRO A 239 18.29 -2.90 14.58
N ALA A 240 18.76 -3.26 15.76
CA ALA A 240 19.03 -4.66 16.07
C ALA A 240 17.70 -5.43 16.18
N PRO A 241 17.61 -6.67 15.69
CA PRO A 241 16.37 -7.43 15.76
C PRO A 241 15.99 -7.69 17.24
N VAL A 242 14.74 -7.37 17.57
CA VAL A 242 14.16 -7.57 18.91
C VAL A 242 12.71 -7.99 18.73
N PHE A 243 12.33 -9.13 19.30
CA PHE A 243 10.95 -9.61 19.26
C PHE A 243 10.54 -10.09 20.66
N THR A 244 10.25 -9.16 21.56
CA THR A 244 10.06 -9.45 23.01
C THR A 244 8.75 -8.93 23.62
N GLY A 245 7.80 -8.45 22.81
CA GLY A 245 6.44 -8.23 23.26
C GLY A 245 6.14 -6.99 24.08
N GLN A 246 7.04 -6.04 24.27
CA GLN A 246 6.71 -4.90 25.15
C GLN A 246 6.89 -3.51 24.53
N CYS A 247 7.71 -3.32 23.55
CA CYS A 247 7.95 -1.99 23.02
C CYS A 247 9.00 -2.04 21.93
N GLU A 248 9.12 -2.58 21.02
CA GLU A 248 9.96 -2.79 19.87
C GLU A 248 9.85 -4.26 19.48
N GLN A 249 9.14 -4.49 18.40
CA GLN A 249 9.12 -5.78 17.75
C GLN A 249 9.69 -5.58 16.35
N ASP A 250 11.01 -5.69 16.28
CA ASP A 250 11.77 -5.47 15.05
C ASP A 250 12.20 -6.80 14.45
N THR A 251 11.60 -7.16 13.32
CA THR A 251 12.05 -8.26 12.48
C THR A 251 13.03 -7.70 11.43
N VAL A 252 14.25 -8.22 11.39
CA VAL A 252 15.30 -7.68 10.53
C VAL A 252 15.93 -8.76 9.67
N LEU A 253 15.81 -8.63 8.35
CA LEU A 253 16.48 -9.45 7.36
C LEU A 253 17.62 -8.65 6.72
N ALA A 254 18.83 -9.22 6.69
CA ALA A 254 20.01 -8.55 6.18
C ALA A 254 19.93 -8.18 4.69
N THR A 255 19.19 -8.98 3.91
CA THR A 255 18.94 -8.78 2.49
C THR A 255 17.51 -9.12 2.15
N SER A 256 16.99 -8.52 1.08
CA SER A 256 15.73 -8.93 0.46
C SER A 256 15.99 -10.02 -0.57
N PRO A 257 15.30 -11.18 -0.51
CA PRO A 257 15.64 -12.34 -1.37
C PRO A 257 15.52 -12.04 -2.86
N VAL A 258 14.44 -11.42 -3.29
CA VAL A 258 14.25 -10.98 -4.67
C VAL A 258 13.42 -9.70 -4.70
N THR A 259 13.87 -8.69 -5.41
CA THR A 259 13.15 -7.41 -5.55
C THR A 259 13.16 -6.94 -7.00
N GLU A 260 12.15 -6.21 -7.38
CA GLU A 260 12.11 -5.42 -8.60
C GLU A 260 11.36 -4.13 -8.27
N GLU A 261 12.00 -2.99 -8.53
CA GLU A 261 11.42 -1.71 -8.14
C GLU A 261 10.35 -1.24 -9.14
N GLU A 262 9.52 -0.28 -8.72
CA GLU A 262 8.39 0.22 -9.48
C GLU A 262 8.84 0.84 -10.82
N PRO A 263 8.16 0.52 -11.94
CA PRO A 263 8.33 1.27 -13.18
C PRO A 263 7.87 2.72 -13.00
N PHE A 264 8.70 3.70 -13.35
CA PHE A 264 8.40 5.11 -13.13
C PHE A 264 8.59 5.97 -14.38
N LEU A 265 7.78 7.02 -14.50
CA LEU A 265 7.91 8.02 -15.55
C LEU A 265 9.09 8.95 -15.26
N TYR A 266 9.83 9.29 -16.31
CA TYR A 266 10.85 10.34 -16.27
C TYR A 266 10.94 11.10 -17.59
N THR A 267 11.56 12.26 -17.57
CA THR A 267 11.91 13.05 -18.76
C THR A 267 13.39 12.97 -19.02
N ASP A 268 13.76 12.66 -20.27
CA ASP A 268 15.18 12.64 -20.66
C ASP A 268 15.73 14.07 -20.93
N ALA A 269 17.01 14.15 -21.27
CA ALA A 269 17.70 15.42 -21.54
C ALA A 269 17.12 16.19 -22.76
N GLN A 270 16.32 15.56 -23.58
CA GLN A 270 15.60 16.16 -24.71
C GLN A 270 14.20 16.65 -24.30
N GLY A 271 13.76 16.32 -23.11
CA GLY A 271 12.42 16.58 -22.60
C GLY A 271 11.38 15.55 -23.06
N ASP A 272 11.82 14.43 -23.63
CA ASP A 272 10.94 13.34 -24.04
C ASP A 272 10.56 12.46 -22.84
N TYR A 273 9.29 12.08 -22.75
CA TYR A 273 8.80 11.20 -21.67
C TYR A 273 9.12 9.75 -21.95
N ASN A 274 9.63 9.09 -20.94
CA ASN A 274 9.95 7.68 -20.92
C ASN A 274 9.41 7.02 -19.63
N VAL A 275 9.29 5.70 -19.64
CA VAL A 275 9.11 4.88 -18.44
C VAL A 275 10.38 4.07 -18.24
N PHE A 276 11.03 4.22 -17.10
CA PHE A 276 12.10 3.33 -16.70
C PHE A 276 11.51 2.09 -16.04
N VAL A 277 11.96 0.94 -16.45
CA VAL A 277 11.58 -0.37 -15.90
C VAL A 277 12.83 -0.95 -15.26
N PRO A 278 12.93 -0.93 -13.92
CA PRO A 278 14.05 -1.49 -13.19
C PRO A 278 14.21 -3.00 -13.45
N ALA A 279 15.41 -3.52 -13.30
CA ALA A 279 15.66 -4.94 -13.39
C ALA A 279 15.56 -5.61 -12.03
N VAL A 280 15.15 -6.89 -12.04
CA VAL A 280 15.12 -7.73 -10.85
C VAL A 280 16.49 -7.82 -10.19
N GLN A 281 16.51 -7.80 -8.86
CA GLN A 281 17.70 -7.99 -8.01
C GLN A 281 17.48 -9.19 -7.09
N SER A 282 18.54 -9.81 -6.64
CA SER A 282 18.53 -10.90 -5.66
C SER A 282 19.48 -10.59 -4.52
N ASP A 283 19.10 -11.00 -3.31
CA ASP A 283 19.89 -10.79 -2.09
C ASP A 283 20.33 -9.31 -1.96
N SER A 284 19.42 -8.38 -2.25
CA SER A 284 19.71 -6.95 -2.34
C SER A 284 19.58 -6.25 -0.99
N SER A 285 20.31 -5.13 -0.83
CA SER A 285 20.21 -4.26 0.34
C SER A 285 20.56 -2.82 -0.02
N GLY A 286 19.92 -1.86 0.69
CA GLY A 286 20.04 -0.44 0.40
C GLY A 286 19.37 -0.04 -0.91
N PRO A 287 19.30 1.26 -1.22
CA PRO A 287 18.64 1.76 -2.42
C PRO A 287 19.31 1.27 -3.71
N SER A 288 18.53 0.85 -4.69
CA SER A 288 19.00 0.29 -5.97
C SER A 288 19.84 1.27 -6.77
N TRP A 289 19.58 2.54 -6.61
CA TRP A 289 20.21 3.68 -7.29
C TRP A 289 21.40 4.29 -6.52
N ALA A 290 21.74 3.82 -5.32
CA ALA A 290 22.81 4.40 -4.47
C ALA A 290 24.18 4.48 -5.15
N SER A 291 24.47 3.59 -6.10
CA SER A 291 25.72 3.58 -6.88
C SER A 291 25.60 4.26 -8.26
N GLY A 292 24.51 4.96 -8.53
CA GLY A 292 24.17 5.57 -9.81
C GLY A 292 22.89 4.95 -10.39
N THR A 293 22.58 5.22 -11.65
CA THR A 293 21.39 4.66 -12.29
C THR A 293 21.41 3.13 -12.19
N GLU A 294 20.35 2.58 -11.61
CA GLU A 294 20.19 1.13 -11.49
C GLU A 294 20.09 0.44 -12.85
N ALA A 295 20.26 -0.88 -12.85
CA ALA A 295 20.02 -1.70 -14.03
C ALA A 295 18.53 -1.67 -14.39
N GLY A 296 18.23 -1.57 -15.67
CA GLY A 296 16.85 -1.50 -16.16
C GLY A 296 16.75 -1.14 -17.62
N THR A 297 15.56 -0.83 -18.06
CA THR A 297 15.26 -0.48 -19.45
C THR A 297 14.39 0.75 -19.54
N SER A 298 14.82 1.75 -20.33
CA SER A 298 13.99 2.91 -20.68
C SER A 298 13.08 2.60 -21.86
N VAL A 299 11.79 2.83 -21.69
CA VAL A 299 10.77 2.62 -22.73
C VAL A 299 10.12 3.94 -23.06
N PRO A 300 10.22 4.46 -24.30
CA PRO A 300 9.62 5.73 -24.69
C PRO A 300 8.09 5.71 -24.48
N LEU A 301 7.52 6.83 -24.05
CA LEU A 301 6.06 6.98 -23.84
C LEU A 301 5.26 6.63 -25.12
N SER A 302 5.84 6.80 -26.30
CA SER A 302 5.24 6.40 -27.59
C SER A 302 5.01 4.89 -27.74
N LYS A 303 5.55 4.05 -26.82
CA LYS A 303 5.30 2.62 -26.73
C LYS A 303 4.19 2.27 -25.74
N PHE A 304 3.56 3.26 -25.18
CA PHE A 304 2.43 3.10 -24.26
C PHE A 304 1.14 3.56 -24.92
N PHE A 305 0.10 2.77 -24.72
CA PHE A 305 -1.27 3.17 -24.95
C PHE A 305 -1.77 3.88 -23.68
N VAL A 306 -2.07 5.17 -23.81
CA VAL A 306 -2.58 5.96 -22.70
C VAL A 306 -4.10 5.87 -22.70
N ALA A 307 -4.66 5.18 -21.72
CA ALA A 307 -6.10 5.01 -21.55
C ALA A 307 -6.66 6.04 -20.57
N SER A 308 -7.87 6.49 -20.82
CA SER A 308 -8.66 7.32 -19.91
C SER A 308 -9.87 6.54 -19.37
N PRO A 309 -10.57 7.01 -18.33
CA PRO A 309 -11.76 6.35 -17.79
C PRO A 309 -12.86 6.06 -18.83
N SER A 310 -12.88 6.78 -19.94
CA SER A 310 -13.82 6.54 -21.05
C SER A 310 -13.34 5.46 -22.04
N THR A 311 -12.11 4.98 -21.92
CA THR A 311 -11.55 3.96 -22.81
C THR A 311 -12.13 2.59 -22.46
N PRO A 312 -12.79 1.89 -23.38
CA PRO A 312 -13.36 0.59 -23.10
C PRO A 312 -12.27 -0.47 -22.91
N ALA A 313 -12.46 -1.41 -21.99
CA ALA A 313 -11.49 -2.46 -21.64
C ALA A 313 -10.96 -3.25 -22.84
N TRP A 314 -11.84 -3.56 -23.83
CA TRP A 314 -11.42 -4.30 -25.03
C TRP A 314 -10.38 -3.55 -25.87
N LEU A 315 -10.42 -2.21 -25.86
CA LEU A 315 -9.44 -1.41 -26.61
C LEU A 315 -8.08 -1.39 -25.90
N ILE A 316 -8.08 -1.37 -24.56
CA ILE A 316 -6.85 -1.51 -23.76
C ILE A 316 -6.22 -2.88 -24.01
N SER A 317 -7.03 -3.95 -23.95
CA SER A 317 -6.57 -5.31 -24.23
C SER A 317 -6.06 -5.47 -25.68
N LEU A 318 -6.70 -4.82 -26.64
CA LEU A 318 -6.24 -4.82 -28.03
C LEU A 318 -4.89 -4.09 -28.18
N ALA A 319 -4.72 -2.97 -27.49
CA ALA A 319 -3.46 -2.22 -27.51
C ALA A 319 -2.30 -3.08 -26.96
N ASP A 320 -2.50 -3.78 -25.84
CA ASP A 320 -1.54 -4.76 -25.33
C ASP A 320 -1.23 -5.82 -26.39
N ALA A 321 -2.24 -6.50 -26.93
CA ALA A 321 -2.06 -7.56 -27.92
C ALA A 321 -1.32 -7.08 -29.19
N LEU A 322 -1.41 -5.79 -29.53
CA LEU A 322 -0.71 -5.16 -30.66
C LEU A 322 0.70 -4.66 -30.32
N GLY A 323 1.15 -4.84 -29.07
CA GLY A 323 2.53 -4.57 -28.65
C GLY A 323 2.75 -3.29 -27.84
N SER A 324 1.68 -2.61 -27.40
CA SER A 324 1.78 -1.44 -26.52
C SER A 324 1.81 -1.84 -25.06
N ASN A 325 2.60 -1.13 -24.25
CA ASN A 325 2.39 -1.05 -22.80
C ASN A 325 1.20 -0.15 -22.50
N VAL A 326 0.77 -0.04 -21.25
CA VAL A 326 -0.44 0.68 -20.87
C VAL A 326 -0.15 1.70 -19.77
N ILE A 327 -0.64 2.91 -19.92
CA ILE A 327 -0.83 3.86 -18.84
C ILE A 327 -2.32 4.08 -18.65
N LEU A 328 -2.78 3.95 -17.40
CA LEU A 328 -4.14 4.30 -16.99
C LEU A 328 -4.10 5.67 -16.32
N THR A 329 -4.74 6.67 -16.92
CA THR A 329 -4.76 8.03 -16.38
C THR A 329 -5.65 8.12 -15.13
N PRO A 330 -5.45 9.13 -14.26
CA PRO A 330 -6.22 9.26 -13.02
C PRO A 330 -7.73 9.26 -13.26
N GLY A 331 -8.45 8.39 -12.57
CA GLY A 331 -9.91 8.30 -12.62
C GLY A 331 -10.45 6.91 -12.30
N VAL A 332 -11.77 6.75 -12.44
CA VAL A 332 -12.49 5.50 -12.16
C VAL A 332 -12.98 4.89 -13.47
N TYR A 333 -12.61 3.65 -13.74
CA TYR A 333 -12.87 2.88 -14.94
C TYR A 333 -13.98 1.86 -14.72
N ASP A 334 -15.17 2.12 -15.25
CA ASP A 334 -16.27 1.14 -15.25
C ASP A 334 -16.05 0.08 -16.34
N LEU A 335 -15.76 -1.16 -15.94
CA LEU A 335 -15.34 -2.22 -16.84
C LEU A 335 -16.48 -3.21 -17.13
N ALA A 336 -17.03 -3.16 -18.33
CA ALA A 336 -18.05 -4.11 -18.80
C ALA A 336 -17.47 -5.54 -19.04
N GLN A 337 -16.16 -5.64 -19.18
CA GLN A 337 -15.40 -6.89 -19.37
C GLN A 337 -13.98 -6.68 -18.82
N PRO A 338 -13.21 -7.74 -18.57
CA PRO A 338 -11.86 -7.58 -18.04
C PRO A 338 -10.92 -6.89 -19.02
N ILE A 339 -9.95 -6.14 -18.47
CA ILE A 339 -8.72 -5.82 -19.19
C ILE A 339 -7.88 -7.10 -19.23
N VAL A 340 -7.51 -7.57 -20.42
CA VAL A 340 -6.70 -8.79 -20.59
C VAL A 340 -5.30 -8.38 -21.03
N ILE A 341 -4.32 -8.71 -20.21
CA ILE A 341 -2.89 -8.55 -20.51
C ILE A 341 -2.39 -9.92 -21.03
N SER A 342 -2.02 -9.95 -22.28
CA SER A 342 -1.75 -11.19 -23.00
C SER A 342 -0.29 -11.36 -23.44
N ARG A 343 0.49 -10.29 -23.37
CA ARG A 343 1.86 -10.25 -23.89
C ARG A 343 2.88 -10.29 -22.75
N PRO A 344 3.94 -11.09 -22.86
CA PRO A 344 5.06 -11.05 -21.91
C PRO A 344 5.71 -9.67 -21.85
N GLY A 345 6.16 -9.29 -20.67
CA GLY A 345 6.87 -8.03 -20.45
C GLY A 345 6.03 -6.78 -20.63
N THR A 346 4.70 -6.88 -20.61
CA THR A 346 3.83 -5.70 -20.63
C THR A 346 3.93 -4.95 -19.30
N VAL A 347 4.10 -3.64 -19.41
CA VAL A 347 4.08 -2.71 -18.27
C VAL A 347 2.74 -1.99 -18.25
N VAL A 348 2.06 -2.05 -17.11
CA VAL A 348 0.80 -1.35 -16.83
C VAL A 348 1.03 -0.44 -15.63
N VAL A 349 0.97 0.86 -15.85
CA VAL A 349 1.13 1.88 -14.80
C VAL A 349 -0.18 2.63 -14.61
N GLY A 350 -0.71 2.60 -13.40
CA GLY A 350 -1.80 3.46 -12.97
C GLY A 350 -1.28 4.78 -12.44
N LEU A 351 -1.81 5.89 -12.89
CA LEU A 351 -1.50 7.21 -12.37
C LEU A 351 -2.62 7.68 -11.43
N GLY A 352 -2.22 8.28 -10.29
CA GLY A 352 -3.15 8.81 -9.32
C GLY A 352 -4.14 7.76 -8.81
N PHE A 353 -3.68 6.52 -8.60
CA PHE A 353 -4.52 5.42 -8.13
C PHE A 353 -5.70 5.11 -9.07
N ALA A 354 -5.44 5.00 -10.36
CA ALA A 354 -6.45 4.62 -11.36
C ALA A 354 -7.25 3.41 -10.86
N THR A 355 -8.59 3.59 -10.76
CA THR A 355 -9.45 2.63 -10.07
C THR A 355 -10.28 1.83 -11.08
N LEU A 356 -10.20 0.51 -11.01
CA LEU A 356 -10.87 -0.42 -11.91
C LEU A 356 -12.10 -1.04 -11.23
N VAL A 357 -13.28 -0.94 -11.86
CA VAL A 357 -14.55 -1.40 -11.27
C VAL A 357 -15.28 -2.33 -12.24
N PRO A 358 -15.28 -3.67 -12.05
CA PRO A 358 -16.02 -4.60 -12.89
C PRO A 358 -17.52 -4.46 -12.69
N GLN A 359 -18.29 -4.33 -13.78
CA GLN A 359 -19.72 -4.01 -13.71
C GLN A 359 -20.65 -5.23 -13.82
N HIS A 360 -20.16 -6.38 -14.33
CA HIS A 360 -21.01 -7.51 -14.69
C HIS A 360 -20.56 -8.85 -14.08
N GLY A 361 -19.84 -8.81 -12.94
CA GLY A 361 -19.31 -10.03 -12.29
C GLY A 361 -18.08 -10.61 -13.00
N ASN A 362 -17.49 -9.84 -13.91
CA ASN A 362 -16.21 -10.16 -14.53
C ASN A 362 -15.05 -9.78 -13.60
N ALA A 363 -13.86 -10.30 -13.88
CA ALA A 363 -12.64 -9.73 -13.30
C ALA A 363 -12.41 -8.31 -13.84
N ALA A 364 -11.75 -7.46 -13.07
CA ALA A 364 -11.27 -6.16 -13.55
C ALA A 364 -10.09 -6.36 -14.51
N MET A 365 -9.13 -7.20 -14.14
CA MET A 365 -7.96 -7.51 -14.95
C MET A 365 -7.63 -9.01 -14.92
N ILE A 366 -7.17 -9.51 -16.03
CA ILE A 366 -6.65 -10.89 -16.18
C ILE A 366 -5.30 -10.80 -16.89
N VAL A 367 -4.25 -11.23 -16.20
CA VAL A 367 -2.94 -11.47 -16.81
C VAL A 367 -2.90 -12.93 -17.27
N LEU A 368 -2.76 -13.15 -18.57
CA LEU A 368 -2.63 -14.51 -19.11
C LEU A 368 -1.28 -15.11 -18.73
N PRO A 369 -1.13 -16.45 -18.78
CA PRO A 369 0.15 -17.10 -18.46
C PRO A 369 1.27 -16.63 -19.39
N ASN A 370 2.12 -15.78 -18.85
CA ASN A 370 3.31 -15.24 -19.50
C ASN A 370 4.35 -14.88 -18.43
N THR A 371 5.33 -14.05 -18.69
CA THR A 371 6.37 -13.68 -17.75
C THR A 371 6.72 -12.20 -17.89
N GLY A 372 7.06 -11.58 -16.78
CA GLY A 372 7.61 -10.23 -16.76
C GLY A 372 6.56 -9.12 -16.92
N VAL A 373 5.29 -9.40 -16.64
CA VAL A 373 4.26 -8.35 -16.60
C VAL A 373 4.45 -7.52 -15.34
N LYS A 374 4.43 -6.20 -15.48
CA LYS A 374 4.55 -5.26 -14.36
C LYS A 374 3.24 -4.50 -14.20
N LEU A 375 2.60 -4.64 -13.04
CA LEU A 375 1.39 -3.92 -12.67
C LEU A 375 1.71 -3.02 -11.49
N SER A 376 1.45 -1.71 -11.61
CA SER A 376 1.68 -0.78 -10.50
C SER A 376 0.65 0.35 -10.41
N GLY A 377 0.44 0.87 -9.19
CA GLY A 377 -0.31 2.09 -8.93
C GLY A 377 -1.83 2.00 -9.16
N LEU A 378 -2.46 0.86 -8.85
CA LEU A 378 -3.86 0.61 -9.17
C LEU A 378 -4.73 0.41 -7.92
N ILE A 379 -6.01 0.78 -8.04
CA ILE A 379 -7.05 0.30 -7.13
C ILE A 379 -8.03 -0.58 -7.93
N VAL A 380 -8.46 -1.68 -7.32
CA VAL A 380 -9.48 -2.57 -7.88
C VAL A 380 -10.65 -2.66 -6.91
N ASP A 381 -11.78 -2.06 -7.28
CA ASP A 381 -13.01 -2.08 -6.49
C ASP A 381 -13.93 -3.24 -6.90
N ALA A 382 -14.60 -3.85 -5.93
CA ALA A 382 -15.69 -4.76 -6.23
C ALA A 382 -16.87 -4.00 -6.87
N GLY A 383 -17.47 -4.59 -7.89
CA GLY A 383 -18.62 -4.04 -8.60
C GLY A 383 -19.96 -4.51 -8.04
N PRO A 384 -21.07 -4.06 -8.65
CA PRO A 384 -22.43 -4.35 -8.20
C PRO A 384 -22.89 -5.79 -8.42
N VAL A 385 -22.13 -6.57 -9.17
CA VAL A 385 -22.36 -8.00 -9.42
C VAL A 385 -21.16 -8.76 -8.92
N ASN A 386 -21.39 -9.85 -8.17
CA ASN A 386 -20.32 -10.65 -7.60
C ASN A 386 -19.28 -11.08 -8.65
N SER A 387 -18.04 -10.67 -8.43
CA SER A 387 -16.89 -11.15 -9.19
C SER A 387 -16.28 -12.35 -8.47
N PRO A 388 -16.23 -13.54 -9.08
CA PRO A 388 -15.53 -14.67 -8.45
C PRO A 388 -14.08 -14.36 -8.11
N VAL A 389 -13.41 -13.55 -8.95
CA VAL A 389 -12.06 -13.02 -8.75
C VAL A 389 -12.04 -11.60 -9.30
N LEU A 390 -11.50 -10.65 -8.54
CA LEU A 390 -11.35 -9.26 -9.01
C LEU A 390 -10.15 -9.11 -9.95
N MET A 391 -9.00 -9.70 -9.61
CA MET A 391 -7.80 -9.72 -10.45
C MET A 391 -7.13 -11.08 -10.40
N SER A 392 -6.67 -11.56 -11.56
CA SER A 392 -5.85 -12.78 -11.61
C SER A 392 -4.56 -12.56 -12.38
N VAL A 393 -3.45 -13.10 -11.83
CA VAL A 393 -2.14 -13.18 -12.48
C VAL A 393 -1.88 -14.66 -12.78
N GLY A 394 -1.67 -14.98 -14.06
CA GLY A 394 -1.67 -16.37 -14.51
C GLY A 394 -3.05 -17.03 -14.46
N ILE A 395 -3.10 -18.32 -14.76
CA ILE A 395 -4.30 -19.15 -14.64
C ILE A 395 -4.01 -20.40 -13.78
N PRO A 396 -5.01 -20.94 -13.06
CA PRO A 396 -4.82 -22.13 -12.22
C PRO A 396 -4.18 -23.29 -12.97
N GLY A 397 -3.14 -23.89 -12.36
CA GLY A 397 -2.40 -25.01 -12.95
C GLY A 397 -1.36 -24.63 -14.02
N SER A 398 -1.20 -23.33 -14.31
CA SER A 398 -0.08 -22.85 -15.10
C SER A 398 1.16 -22.75 -14.20
N SER A 399 2.30 -23.25 -14.69
CA SER A 399 3.60 -23.09 -14.04
C SER A 399 4.48 -22.04 -14.75
N THR A 400 3.85 -21.10 -15.45
CA THR A 400 4.60 -20.01 -16.10
C THR A 400 5.13 -19.05 -15.05
N GLY A 401 6.36 -18.63 -15.25
CA GLY A 401 7.06 -17.68 -14.40
C GLY A 401 8.54 -17.66 -14.72
N SER A 402 9.24 -16.66 -14.28
CA SER A 402 10.69 -16.51 -14.51
C SER A 402 11.35 -15.75 -13.38
N ALA A 403 12.26 -16.37 -12.66
CA ALA A 403 13.03 -15.71 -11.62
C ALA A 403 13.90 -14.54 -12.14
N SER A 404 14.28 -14.55 -13.42
CA SER A 404 15.06 -13.47 -14.03
C SER A 404 14.22 -12.36 -14.66
N ASN A 405 12.90 -12.53 -14.72
CA ASN A 405 11.94 -11.55 -15.17
C ASN A 405 10.57 -11.90 -14.56
N PRO A 406 10.38 -11.67 -13.26
CA PRO A 406 9.16 -12.02 -12.54
C PRO A 406 7.95 -11.21 -13.02
N ASP A 407 6.76 -11.73 -12.78
CA ASP A 407 5.55 -10.90 -12.80
C ASP A 407 5.54 -10.06 -11.51
N LEU A 408 5.19 -8.78 -11.60
CA LEU A 408 5.19 -7.83 -10.49
C LEU A 408 3.78 -7.29 -10.27
N VAL A 409 3.31 -7.34 -9.03
CA VAL A 409 2.08 -6.69 -8.56
C VAL A 409 2.48 -5.76 -7.43
N GLN A 410 2.55 -4.46 -7.72
CA GLN A 410 3.14 -3.47 -6.82
C GLN A 410 2.22 -2.27 -6.64
N ASP A 411 1.98 -1.84 -5.40
CA ASP A 411 1.04 -0.75 -5.08
C ASP A 411 -0.33 -0.99 -5.75
N VAL A 412 -0.82 -2.22 -5.65
CA VAL A 412 -2.14 -2.62 -6.15
C VAL A 412 -3.05 -2.93 -4.99
N PHE A 413 -4.09 -2.11 -4.85
CA PHE A 413 -4.97 -2.14 -3.70
C PHE A 413 -6.37 -2.61 -4.09
N PHE A 414 -7.01 -3.42 -3.24
CA PHE A 414 -8.33 -3.99 -3.50
C PHE A 414 -9.33 -3.51 -2.47
N ARG A 415 -10.55 -3.15 -2.93
CA ARG A 415 -11.62 -2.74 -2.03
C ARG A 415 -12.92 -3.50 -2.32
N VAL A 416 -13.48 -4.08 -1.28
CA VAL A 416 -14.82 -4.64 -1.32
C VAL A 416 -15.73 -3.76 -0.46
N GLY A 417 -16.36 -2.74 -1.07
CA GLY A 417 -17.21 -1.77 -0.37
C GLY A 417 -16.53 -0.42 -0.10
N GLY A 418 -17.11 0.37 0.81
CA GLY A 418 -16.63 1.70 1.19
C GLY A 418 -16.91 2.78 0.15
N ALA A 419 -16.41 2.64 -1.06
CA ALA A 419 -16.65 3.60 -2.14
C ALA A 419 -17.97 3.37 -2.90
N ALA A 420 -18.53 2.17 -2.83
CA ALA A 420 -19.77 1.83 -3.51
C ALA A 420 -20.99 2.32 -2.77
N THR A 421 -22.01 2.82 -3.48
CA THR A 421 -23.29 3.25 -2.90
C THR A 421 -24.40 2.20 -3.02
N ASN A 422 -24.06 0.97 -3.35
CA ASN A 422 -24.94 -0.20 -3.45
C ASN A 422 -24.15 -1.42 -2.98
N PRO A 423 -24.83 -2.49 -2.56
CA PRO A 423 -24.15 -3.73 -2.19
C PRO A 423 -23.20 -4.24 -3.29
N VAL A 424 -22.03 -4.69 -2.87
CA VAL A 424 -21.00 -5.23 -3.74
C VAL A 424 -20.48 -6.56 -3.22
N SER A 425 -19.85 -7.36 -4.07
CA SER A 425 -19.27 -8.61 -3.60
C SER A 425 -18.12 -9.11 -4.46
N ALA A 426 -17.20 -9.84 -3.81
CA ALA A 426 -16.11 -10.54 -4.47
C ALA A 426 -15.85 -11.90 -3.81
N GLY A 427 -15.52 -12.91 -4.61
CA GLY A 427 -15.05 -14.19 -4.09
C GLY A 427 -13.61 -14.09 -3.59
N VAL A 428 -12.71 -13.66 -4.46
CA VAL A 428 -11.28 -13.46 -4.19
C VAL A 428 -10.88 -12.10 -4.77
N SER A 429 -10.11 -11.31 -4.03
CA SER A 429 -9.59 -10.04 -4.56
C SER A 429 -8.41 -10.26 -5.50
N LEU A 430 -7.35 -10.90 -5.04
CA LEU A 430 -6.19 -11.25 -5.88
C LEU A 430 -6.00 -12.77 -5.93
N LEU A 431 -5.92 -13.32 -7.13
CA LEU A 431 -5.56 -14.71 -7.38
C LEU A 431 -4.24 -14.75 -8.15
N ASP A 432 -3.15 -15.10 -7.47
CA ASP A 432 -1.83 -15.24 -8.09
C ASP A 432 -1.50 -16.72 -8.37
N ASN A 433 -1.47 -17.04 -9.65
CA ASN A 433 -1.12 -18.37 -10.14
C ASN A 433 0.25 -18.38 -10.85
N ALA A 434 0.91 -17.23 -10.97
CA ALA A 434 2.21 -17.14 -11.63
C ALA A 434 3.31 -17.61 -10.67
N SER A 435 4.29 -18.32 -11.20
CA SER A 435 5.47 -18.68 -10.41
C SER A 435 6.55 -17.60 -10.47
N ASN A 436 7.34 -17.46 -9.41
CA ASN A 436 8.35 -16.42 -9.25
C ASN A 436 7.78 -14.99 -9.33
N SER A 437 6.52 -14.77 -9.04
CA SER A 437 5.96 -13.41 -8.97
C SER A 437 6.41 -12.70 -7.69
N ILE A 438 6.37 -11.38 -7.76
CA ILE A 438 6.61 -10.48 -6.63
C ILE A 438 5.33 -9.73 -6.35
N ILE A 439 4.86 -9.81 -5.12
CA ILE A 439 3.74 -9.03 -4.56
C ILE A 439 4.37 -8.01 -3.61
N ASP A 440 4.18 -6.71 -3.84
CA ASP A 440 4.93 -5.67 -3.13
C ASP A 440 4.01 -4.50 -2.78
N ASP A 441 3.76 -4.27 -1.49
CA ASP A 441 2.80 -3.31 -0.97
C ASP A 441 1.40 -3.51 -1.55
N VAL A 442 0.78 -4.62 -1.20
CA VAL A 442 -0.61 -4.93 -1.58
C VAL A 442 -1.51 -4.89 -0.35
N TRP A 443 -2.56 -4.08 -0.44
CA TRP A 443 -3.62 -4.07 0.56
C TRP A 443 -4.92 -4.57 -0.06
N ALA A 444 -5.47 -5.64 0.49
CA ALA A 444 -6.78 -6.16 0.16
C ALA A 444 -7.73 -5.92 1.34
N TRP A 445 -8.74 -5.09 1.13
CA TRP A 445 -9.61 -4.59 2.18
C TRP A 445 -11.08 -4.85 1.88
N ARG A 446 -11.74 -5.62 2.75
CA ARG A 446 -13.19 -5.62 2.81
C ARG A 446 -13.60 -4.46 3.74
N ALA A 447 -14.16 -3.41 3.18
CA ALA A 447 -14.43 -2.18 3.90
C ALA A 447 -15.24 -2.41 5.17
N ASP A 448 -14.75 -1.92 6.29
CA ASP A 448 -15.39 -1.87 7.59
C ASP A 448 -16.13 -0.56 7.82
N HIS A 449 -15.79 0.48 7.05
CA HIS A 449 -16.44 1.79 7.06
C HIS A 449 -16.66 2.35 5.64
N GLY A 450 -17.39 3.46 5.55
CA GLY A 450 -17.77 4.07 4.29
C GLY A 450 -19.24 3.82 3.91
N ASN A 451 -19.51 3.75 2.59
CA ASN A 451 -20.88 3.54 2.09
C ASN A 451 -21.21 2.04 2.01
N ASP A 452 -22.47 1.69 2.34
CA ASP A 452 -23.01 0.33 2.19
C ASP A 452 -22.06 -0.78 2.69
N VAL A 453 -21.58 -0.65 3.93
CA VAL A 453 -20.76 -1.64 4.61
C VAL A 453 -21.58 -2.46 5.62
N GLY A 454 -21.15 -3.69 5.88
CA GLY A 454 -21.75 -4.62 6.83
C GLY A 454 -21.78 -6.05 6.33
N TRP A 455 -22.01 -7.00 7.21
CA TRP A 455 -21.85 -8.44 6.97
C TRP A 455 -22.47 -8.96 5.67
N THR A 456 -23.59 -8.38 5.25
CA THR A 456 -24.33 -8.78 4.04
C THR A 456 -24.33 -7.71 2.93
N ALA A 457 -23.75 -6.55 3.18
CA ALA A 457 -23.76 -5.43 2.23
C ALA A 457 -22.55 -5.48 1.29
N ASN A 458 -21.36 -5.70 1.85
CA ASN A 458 -20.10 -5.82 1.09
C ASN A 458 -19.45 -7.16 1.40
N THR A 459 -19.89 -8.21 0.72
CA THR A 459 -19.41 -9.57 1.00
C THR A 459 -18.09 -9.84 0.26
N GLY A 460 -17.05 -10.20 1.02
CA GLY A 460 -15.74 -10.60 0.51
C GLY A 460 -15.30 -11.91 1.18
N ALA A 461 -15.02 -12.95 0.39
CA ALA A 461 -14.67 -14.22 1.00
C ALA A 461 -13.18 -14.31 1.38
N THR A 462 -12.27 -13.96 0.49
CA THR A 462 -10.82 -14.10 0.65
C THR A 462 -10.09 -12.96 -0.07
N GLY A 463 -9.08 -12.37 0.57
CA GLY A 463 -8.31 -11.29 -0.02
C GLY A 463 -7.29 -11.78 -1.05
N LEU A 464 -6.46 -12.75 -0.66
CA LEU A 464 -5.39 -13.26 -1.52
C LEU A 464 -5.40 -14.79 -1.58
N VAL A 465 -5.24 -15.32 -2.79
CA VAL A 465 -4.94 -16.74 -3.00
C VAL A 465 -3.69 -16.86 -3.85
N VAL A 466 -2.66 -17.54 -3.32
CA VAL A 466 -1.40 -17.81 -4.03
C VAL A 466 -1.34 -19.30 -4.38
N THR A 467 -1.27 -19.60 -5.66
CA THR A 467 -1.05 -20.98 -6.16
C THR A 467 0.28 -21.13 -6.92
N GLY A 468 0.89 -20.01 -7.31
CA GLY A 468 2.21 -19.95 -7.93
C GLY A 468 3.32 -20.45 -7.00
N SER A 469 4.37 -21.02 -7.54
CA SER A 469 5.55 -21.42 -6.78
C SER A 469 6.59 -20.29 -6.75
N ASP A 470 7.41 -20.27 -5.69
CA ASP A 470 8.51 -19.32 -5.55
C ASP A 470 8.03 -17.85 -5.64
N VAL A 471 6.86 -17.57 -5.05
CA VAL A 471 6.28 -16.22 -4.94
C VAL A 471 6.86 -15.54 -3.71
N THR A 472 7.25 -14.27 -3.85
CA THR A 472 7.71 -13.45 -2.73
C THR A 472 6.76 -12.29 -2.52
N ALA A 473 6.26 -12.14 -1.29
CA ALA A 473 5.43 -11.01 -0.88
C ALA A 473 6.18 -10.11 0.11
N TYR A 474 5.99 -8.80 -0.03
CA TYR A 474 6.48 -7.76 0.86
C TYR A 474 5.34 -6.80 1.22
N GLY A 475 5.18 -6.47 2.49
CA GLY A 475 4.21 -5.46 2.89
C GLY A 475 2.77 -5.84 2.55
N LEU A 476 2.39 -7.08 2.81
CA LEU A 476 1.05 -7.59 2.54
C LEU A 476 0.10 -7.24 3.67
N ALA A 477 -0.97 -6.51 3.37
CA ALA A 477 -2.07 -6.28 4.29
C ALA A 477 -3.37 -6.87 3.72
N VAL A 478 -4.09 -7.66 4.52
CA VAL A 478 -5.37 -8.26 4.10
C VAL A 478 -6.35 -8.23 5.26
N GLU A 479 -7.49 -7.55 5.09
CA GLU A 479 -8.32 -7.18 6.24
C GLU A 479 -9.81 -7.44 6.01
N HIS A 480 -10.46 -7.91 7.08
CA HIS A 480 -11.90 -8.02 7.29
C HIS A 480 -12.64 -8.98 6.36
N TYR A 481 -11.97 -9.85 5.65
CA TYR A 481 -12.63 -10.85 4.81
C TYR A 481 -13.40 -11.87 5.67
N GLN A 482 -14.49 -12.37 5.12
CA GLN A 482 -15.43 -13.22 5.86
C GLN A 482 -14.98 -14.67 6.03
N LYS A 483 -13.89 -15.06 5.37
CA LYS A 483 -13.22 -16.36 5.49
C LYS A 483 -11.73 -16.14 5.63
N THR A 484 -10.95 -17.21 5.45
CA THR A 484 -9.48 -17.14 5.44
C THR A 484 -9.01 -16.02 4.51
N GLU A 485 -8.26 -15.07 5.04
CA GLU A 485 -7.92 -13.85 4.32
C GLU A 485 -6.81 -14.11 3.29
N VAL A 486 -5.81 -14.92 3.66
CA VAL A 486 -4.76 -15.39 2.74
C VAL A 486 -4.72 -16.90 2.69
N ILE A 487 -4.79 -17.47 1.50
CA ILE A 487 -4.61 -18.90 1.27
C ILE A 487 -3.37 -19.12 0.39
N TRP A 488 -2.34 -19.73 0.96
CA TRP A 488 -1.09 -19.99 0.28
C TRP A 488 -0.93 -21.49 -0.02
N SER A 489 -0.95 -21.87 -1.28
CA SER A 489 -0.80 -23.25 -1.73
C SER A 489 0.40 -23.48 -2.66
N GLY A 490 1.12 -22.42 -3.01
CA GLY A 490 2.36 -22.46 -3.80
C GLY A 490 3.55 -22.99 -3.00
N GLN A 491 4.48 -23.66 -3.65
CA GLN A 491 5.72 -24.15 -3.04
C GLN A 491 6.79 -23.05 -3.06
N GLY A 492 7.69 -23.04 -2.07
CA GLY A 492 8.84 -22.12 -2.05
C GLY A 492 8.47 -20.65 -1.86
N GLY A 493 7.30 -20.38 -1.30
CA GLY A 493 6.84 -19.02 -1.05
C GLY A 493 7.57 -18.35 0.10
N THR A 494 7.66 -17.03 0.04
CA THR A 494 8.19 -16.19 1.13
C THR A 494 7.24 -15.01 1.34
N ASP A 495 6.86 -14.76 2.59
CA ASP A 495 6.10 -13.56 2.97
C ASP A 495 6.87 -12.78 4.03
N ILE A 496 7.19 -11.53 3.73
CA ILE A 496 7.95 -10.62 4.61
C ILE A 496 7.06 -9.43 4.92
N PHE A 497 6.56 -9.38 6.12
CA PHE A 497 5.53 -8.50 6.64
C PHE A 497 4.13 -8.85 6.15
N PHE A 498 3.36 -9.44 7.04
CA PHE A 498 1.91 -9.59 6.89
C PHE A 498 1.19 -8.87 8.02
N GLN A 499 0.12 -8.17 7.67
CA GLN A 499 -0.80 -7.55 8.62
C GLN A 499 -2.22 -7.93 8.23
N ASN A 500 -3.01 -8.27 9.23
CA ASN A 500 -4.43 -8.43 9.06
C ASN A 500 -5.23 -7.79 10.19
N GLU A 501 -6.47 -7.53 9.92
CA GLU A 501 -7.50 -7.31 10.91
C GLU A 501 -8.65 -8.26 10.63
N LEU A 502 -9.02 -9.08 11.62
CA LEU A 502 -10.17 -9.99 11.49
C LEU A 502 -11.47 -9.20 11.27
N PRO A 503 -12.51 -9.77 10.63
CA PRO A 503 -13.75 -9.04 10.36
C PRO A 503 -14.38 -8.51 11.65
N TYR A 504 -14.73 -7.22 11.68
CA TYR A 504 -15.28 -6.54 12.85
C TYR A 504 -16.74 -6.88 13.13
N ASP A 505 -17.46 -7.43 12.14
CA ASP A 505 -18.92 -7.43 12.04
C ASP A 505 -19.62 -8.80 11.94
N PRO A 506 -19.02 -9.95 12.27
CA PRO A 506 -19.75 -11.21 12.26
C PRO A 506 -20.95 -11.13 13.22
N PRO A 507 -22.18 -11.42 12.77
CA PRO A 507 -23.37 -11.24 13.62
C PRO A 507 -23.43 -12.22 14.80
N THR A 508 -22.94 -13.43 14.59
CA THR A 508 -22.84 -14.48 15.61
C THR A 508 -21.68 -15.41 15.29
N GLN A 509 -21.20 -16.17 16.27
CA GLN A 509 -20.20 -17.21 16.02
C GLN A 509 -20.66 -18.22 14.95
N GLN A 510 -21.95 -18.56 14.95
CA GLN A 510 -22.53 -19.50 13.98
C GLN A 510 -22.43 -18.99 12.53
N ASP A 511 -22.41 -17.68 12.31
CA ASP A 511 -22.26 -17.06 10.99
C ASP A 511 -20.78 -17.00 10.54
N TRP A 512 -19.86 -17.24 11.49
CA TRP A 512 -18.41 -17.15 11.26
C TRP A 512 -17.70 -18.39 11.80
N MET A 513 -17.84 -19.51 11.08
CA MET A 513 -17.29 -20.82 11.40
C MET A 513 -16.62 -21.42 10.16
N ALA A 514 -15.35 -21.83 10.25
CA ALA A 514 -14.65 -22.54 9.18
C ALA A 514 -15.21 -23.97 9.01
N SER A 515 -15.62 -24.60 10.11
CA SER A 515 -16.27 -25.91 10.11
C SER A 515 -17.19 -26.07 11.31
N ALA A 516 -17.84 -27.21 11.45
CA ALA A 516 -18.70 -27.51 12.63
C ALA A 516 -17.91 -27.57 13.95
N THR A 517 -16.59 -27.62 13.91
CA THR A 517 -15.70 -27.75 15.08
C THR A 517 -14.55 -26.74 15.08
N GLN A 518 -14.54 -25.80 14.16
CA GLN A 518 -13.51 -24.77 14.07
C GLN A 518 -14.21 -23.40 14.04
N ASP A 519 -14.03 -22.67 15.11
CA ASP A 519 -14.51 -21.30 15.25
C ASP A 519 -13.64 -20.38 14.40
N GLY A 520 -14.23 -19.38 13.78
CA GLY A 520 -13.57 -18.38 12.96
C GLY A 520 -12.93 -18.94 11.68
N TYR A 521 -12.01 -18.18 11.13
CA TYR A 521 -11.17 -18.53 9.98
C TYR A 521 -9.78 -17.95 10.19
N PRO A 522 -8.70 -18.73 9.98
CA PRO A 522 -7.36 -18.20 10.14
C PRO A 522 -7.12 -17.02 9.19
N ALA A 523 -6.43 -16.01 9.67
CA ALA A 523 -6.00 -14.87 8.86
C ALA A 523 -5.11 -15.32 7.70
N PHE A 524 -4.18 -16.23 7.97
CA PHE A 524 -3.24 -16.75 6.99
C PHE A 524 -3.16 -18.28 7.06
N GLN A 525 -3.41 -18.94 5.94
CA GLN A 525 -3.34 -20.40 5.84
C GLN A 525 -2.31 -20.82 4.79
N VAL A 526 -1.29 -21.56 5.22
CA VAL A 526 -0.45 -22.36 4.32
C VAL A 526 -1.06 -23.75 4.21
N THR A 527 -1.46 -24.15 3.00
CA THR A 527 -2.19 -25.40 2.82
C THR A 527 -1.33 -26.66 3.01
N ASN A 528 -1.95 -27.77 3.40
CA ASN A 528 -1.27 -29.03 3.77
C ASN A 528 -0.39 -29.66 2.69
N ASN A 529 -0.50 -29.24 1.43
CA ASN A 529 0.36 -29.73 0.34
C ASN A 529 1.70 -28.99 0.23
N VAL A 530 1.85 -27.85 0.90
CA VAL A 530 3.07 -27.04 0.87
C VAL A 530 4.16 -27.71 1.70
N LYS A 531 5.39 -27.70 1.19
CA LYS A 531 6.56 -28.29 1.83
C LYS A 531 7.65 -27.27 2.14
N ASN A 532 7.61 -26.14 1.48
CA ASN A 532 8.56 -25.05 1.69
C ASN A 532 7.80 -23.73 1.65
N PHE A 533 7.90 -22.99 2.73
CA PHE A 533 7.36 -21.63 2.89
C PHE A 533 8.10 -20.94 4.03
N GLU A 534 8.36 -19.67 3.91
CA GLU A 534 8.97 -18.85 4.96
C GLU A 534 8.13 -17.60 5.20
N GLY A 535 7.70 -17.39 6.46
CA GLY A 535 6.99 -16.18 6.91
C GLY A 535 7.83 -15.41 7.91
N TYR A 536 7.87 -14.08 7.80
CA TYR A 536 8.65 -13.19 8.67
C TYR A 536 7.84 -11.94 9.06
N GLY A 537 7.77 -11.65 10.38
CA GLY A 537 7.13 -10.42 10.87
C GLY A 537 5.64 -10.36 10.51
N MET A 538 4.85 -11.35 10.95
CA MET A 538 3.45 -11.49 10.59
C MET A 538 2.54 -11.27 11.80
N GLY A 539 1.59 -10.34 11.70
CA GLY A 539 0.67 -9.99 12.78
C GLY A 539 -0.80 -10.19 12.45
N SER A 540 -1.57 -10.67 13.42
CA SER A 540 -3.03 -10.76 13.37
C SER A 540 -3.66 -9.93 14.47
N TYR A 541 -4.67 -9.12 14.10
CA TYR A 541 -5.30 -8.15 14.98
C TYR A 541 -6.79 -8.45 15.16
N VAL A 542 -7.22 -8.55 16.42
CA VAL A 542 -8.58 -8.86 16.81
C VAL A 542 -9.29 -7.60 17.29
N SER A 543 -10.34 -7.16 16.57
CA SER A 543 -11.14 -5.99 16.94
C SER A 543 -12.62 -6.19 16.58
N PHE A 544 -13.39 -6.88 17.43
CA PHE A 544 -14.81 -7.16 17.19
C PHE A 544 -15.70 -5.99 17.66
N ILE A 545 -15.54 -4.80 17.05
CA ILE A 545 -16.18 -3.56 17.51
C ILE A 545 -17.53 -3.28 16.85
N GLN A 546 -17.84 -3.94 15.73
CA GLN A 546 -19.10 -3.73 15.00
C GLN A 546 -20.14 -4.82 15.27
N THR A 547 -19.94 -5.61 16.30
CA THR A 547 -20.86 -6.66 16.75
C THR A 547 -21.01 -6.64 18.27
N SER A 548 -22.12 -7.17 18.76
CA SER A 548 -22.31 -7.45 20.20
C SER A 548 -22.06 -8.92 20.57
N ALA A 549 -21.69 -9.74 19.58
CA ALA A 549 -21.40 -11.15 19.80
C ALA A 549 -20.03 -11.33 20.51
N THR A 550 -19.90 -12.41 21.23
CA THR A 550 -18.58 -12.90 21.65
C THR A 550 -18.12 -13.88 20.59
N LEU A 551 -16.99 -13.58 19.96
CA LEU A 551 -16.48 -14.30 18.80
C LEU A 551 -15.09 -14.86 19.10
N PHE A 552 -14.86 -16.09 18.67
CA PHE A 552 -13.56 -16.73 18.78
C PHE A 552 -13.08 -17.17 17.40
N ASP A 553 -11.78 -17.08 17.19
CA ASP A 553 -11.06 -17.80 16.16
C ASP A 553 -10.22 -18.89 16.79
N SER A 554 -10.18 -20.05 16.18
CA SER A 554 -9.40 -21.17 16.68
C SER A 554 -7.90 -20.91 16.64
N GLU A 555 -7.45 -20.21 15.61
CA GLU A 555 -6.04 -19.86 15.40
C GLU A 555 -5.87 -18.76 14.36
N ALA A 556 -4.96 -17.83 14.60
CA ALA A 556 -4.66 -16.73 13.66
C ALA A 556 -3.96 -17.25 12.39
N PHE A 557 -3.06 -18.23 12.55
CA PHE A 557 -2.30 -18.85 11.46
C PHE A 557 -2.49 -20.36 11.43
N GLU A 558 -2.63 -20.93 10.25
CA GLU A 558 -2.71 -22.39 10.04
C GLU A 558 -1.64 -22.84 9.03
N ALA A 559 -0.86 -23.85 9.37
CA ALA A 559 0.19 -24.35 8.49
C ALA A 559 0.47 -25.84 8.71
N PRO A 560 1.01 -26.57 7.70
CA PRO A 560 1.46 -27.94 7.92
C PRO A 560 2.69 -28.00 8.84
N GLU A 561 2.70 -28.93 9.78
CA GLU A 561 3.88 -29.24 10.61
C GLU A 561 4.96 -29.95 9.79
N THR A 562 5.65 -29.20 8.95
CA THR A 562 6.67 -29.71 8.01
C THR A 562 7.94 -28.89 8.18
N PRO A 563 9.14 -29.48 8.31
CA PRO A 563 10.38 -28.75 8.59
C PRO A 563 10.81 -27.69 7.58
N GLY A 564 10.19 -27.59 6.43
CA GLY A 564 10.46 -26.54 5.44
C GLY A 564 9.35 -25.50 5.36
N VAL A 565 8.38 -25.53 6.29
CA VAL A 565 7.37 -24.49 6.43
C VAL A 565 7.62 -23.79 7.75
N GLU A 566 8.19 -22.61 7.67
CA GLU A 566 8.73 -21.90 8.82
C GLU A 566 8.08 -20.52 8.97
N PHE A 567 7.76 -20.17 10.21
CA PHE A 567 7.27 -18.85 10.58
C PHE A 567 8.21 -18.26 11.64
N ASN A 568 8.64 -17.03 11.41
CA ASN A 568 9.54 -16.29 12.27
C ASN A 568 8.91 -14.97 12.67
N ASP A 569 8.92 -14.67 13.97
CA ASP A 569 8.40 -13.42 14.50
C ASP A 569 6.94 -13.19 14.12
N ILE A 570 6.05 -14.07 14.57
CA ILE A 570 4.60 -13.94 14.36
C ILE A 570 3.89 -13.66 15.68
N PHE A 571 2.75 -12.97 15.63
CA PHE A 571 2.03 -12.60 16.85
C PHE A 571 0.55 -12.38 16.60
N GLY A 572 -0.21 -12.28 17.69
CA GLY A 572 -1.59 -11.81 17.68
C GLY A 572 -1.79 -10.73 18.74
N VAL A 573 -2.65 -9.76 18.45
CA VAL A 573 -3.03 -8.66 19.36
C VAL A 573 -4.54 -8.56 19.47
N TRP A 574 -5.06 -8.57 20.71
CA TRP A 574 -6.43 -8.18 20.97
C TRP A 574 -6.50 -6.67 21.19
N ILE A 575 -7.27 -5.98 20.35
CA ILE A 575 -7.46 -4.53 20.42
C ILE A 575 -8.78 -4.21 21.15
N ALA A 576 -9.90 -4.80 20.69
CA ALA A 576 -11.21 -4.45 21.21
C ALA A 576 -12.26 -5.56 20.97
N GLY A 577 -13.46 -5.37 21.56
CA GLY A 577 -14.59 -6.29 21.40
C GLY A 577 -14.63 -7.42 22.43
N SER A 578 -15.30 -8.52 22.10
CA SER A 578 -15.48 -9.66 23.00
C SER A 578 -15.11 -10.97 22.30
N GLY A 579 -14.19 -11.73 22.89
CA GLY A 579 -13.63 -12.96 22.34
C GLY A 579 -12.16 -12.82 21.99
N GLY A 580 -11.71 -13.43 20.90
CA GLY A 580 -10.31 -13.40 20.45
C GLY A 580 -9.85 -14.69 19.78
N ASP A 581 -8.54 -14.85 19.62
CA ASP A 581 -7.93 -16.06 19.08
C ASP A 581 -7.58 -17.04 20.22
N ASP A 582 -7.87 -18.32 20.03
CA ASP A 582 -7.52 -19.36 21.01
C ASP A 582 -6.02 -19.69 20.95
N SER A 583 -5.37 -19.50 19.81
CA SER A 583 -3.92 -19.70 19.63
C SER A 583 -3.38 -18.84 18.48
N ILE A 584 -2.05 -18.69 18.42
CA ILE A 584 -1.39 -18.00 17.31
C ILE A 584 -1.29 -18.91 16.09
N ILE A 585 -0.70 -20.08 16.23
CA ILE A 585 -0.52 -21.04 15.13
C ILE A 585 -0.65 -22.48 15.63
N ASN A 586 -1.57 -23.25 15.02
CA ASN A 586 -1.74 -24.68 15.27
C ASN A 586 -1.73 -25.05 16.77
N GLY A 587 -2.43 -24.29 17.61
CA GLY A 587 -2.46 -24.47 19.05
C GLY A 587 -1.21 -24.00 19.81
N THR A 588 -0.28 -23.33 19.14
CA THR A 588 0.92 -22.74 19.76
C THR A 588 0.72 -21.23 19.94
N GLY A 589 1.17 -20.70 21.09
CA GLY A 589 0.95 -19.28 21.48
C GLY A 589 -0.51 -18.98 21.82
N GLY A 590 -0.74 -17.98 22.64
CA GLY A 590 -2.10 -17.55 22.99
C GLY A 590 -2.61 -18.09 24.32
N PRO A 591 -3.90 -17.82 24.65
CA PRO A 591 -4.89 -17.12 23.83
C PRO A 591 -4.68 -15.61 23.76
N VAL A 592 -5.19 -15.00 22.68
CA VAL A 592 -5.23 -13.56 22.45
C VAL A 592 -6.68 -13.10 22.65
N THR A 593 -7.06 -12.71 23.86
CA THR A 593 -8.47 -12.48 24.20
C THR A 593 -8.70 -11.28 25.09
N SER A 594 -9.93 -10.81 25.15
CA SER A 594 -10.42 -9.74 26.03
C SER A 594 -10.24 -9.98 27.53
N THR A 595 -9.81 -11.18 27.94
CA THR A 595 -9.55 -11.51 29.36
C THR A 595 -8.17 -11.09 29.85
N ASN A 596 -7.35 -10.52 28.98
CA ASN A 596 -6.11 -9.84 29.33
C ASN A 596 -6.34 -8.32 29.44
N PRO A 597 -7.13 -7.83 30.43
CA PRO A 597 -7.55 -6.45 30.45
C PRO A 597 -6.41 -5.56 30.94
N GLY A 598 -6.09 -4.56 30.20
CA GLY A 598 -5.34 -3.39 30.65
C GLY A 598 -4.04 -3.10 29.92
N THR A 599 -3.58 -3.98 29.07
CA THR A 599 -2.46 -3.72 28.18
C THR A 599 -2.76 -4.37 26.84
N VAL A 600 -2.65 -3.59 25.79
CA VAL A 600 -2.66 -4.09 24.41
C VAL A 600 -1.27 -4.70 24.19
N GLU A 601 -1.06 -5.90 24.74
CA GLU A 601 0.21 -6.62 24.62
C GLU A 601 0.06 -7.74 23.59
N PRO A 602 0.97 -7.85 22.62
CA PRO A 602 0.97 -8.97 21.68
C PRO A 602 1.28 -10.31 22.41
N VAL A 603 0.79 -11.37 21.82
CA VAL A 603 1.20 -12.75 22.16
C VAL A 603 2.08 -13.25 21.03
N ASP A 604 3.35 -13.48 21.34
CA ASP A 604 4.39 -13.73 20.35
C ASP A 604 4.71 -15.22 20.21
N VAL A 605 5.06 -15.59 18.98
CA VAL A 605 5.72 -16.85 18.62
C VAL A 605 6.93 -16.50 17.76
N THR A 606 8.13 -16.55 18.35
CA THR A 606 9.37 -16.13 17.67
C THR A 606 9.83 -17.09 16.58
N SER A 607 9.40 -18.35 16.64
CA SER A 607 9.64 -19.33 15.58
C SER A 607 8.66 -20.49 15.65
N TYR A 608 8.24 -20.99 14.50
CA TYR A 608 7.38 -22.16 14.35
C TYR A 608 7.74 -22.93 13.06
N PRO A 609 7.80 -24.28 13.06
CA PRO A 609 7.70 -25.21 14.18
C PRO A 609 8.91 -25.21 15.06
#